data_b4352711615d8d24cd373de078dfbe41
#
_entry.id   b4352711615d8d24cd373de078dfbe41
#
_cell.length_a   1.000
_cell.length_b   1.000
_cell.length_c   1.000
_cell.angle_alpha   90.00
_cell.angle_beta   90.00
_cell.angle_gamma   90.00
#
_symmetry.space_group_name_H-M   'P 1'
#
loop_
_entity.id
_entity.type
_entity.pdbx_description
1 polymer ?
#
loop_
_entity_poly.entity_id
_entity_poly.type
_entity_poly.pdbx_seq_one_letter_code
_entity_poly.pdbx_strand_id
1 'polypeptide(L)'
;MTGIGRRSLEDLADNFVILTEYNRSVQGFLVTSVERIINISWSDVLPPPAASGASNYLTAITKFEDKLVQIIDVEQVLAEVMGIEADVSSELVNNYSEHNQEIRQHILVVDDSSVARNQIKRTLEQIGLEITLAKNGKEALYMLKAWEAAGEDIYEKIALMISDIEMPEMDGYTLTSEVRLDPAMKSLPILLHTSMSGTFNQALVSKVGADKFIPKFSADELAAAVQSMLK
;
A
#
# COMPACT_ATOMS: atom_id res chain seq x y z
N MET A 1 17.64 -17.47 -9.08
CA MET A 1 17.12 -17.68 -10.47
C MET A 1 15.69 -18.16 -10.33
N THR A 2 14.74 -17.24 -10.37
CA THR A 2 13.31 -17.55 -10.44
C THR A 2 13.00 -18.05 -11.84
N GLY A 3 12.73 -19.33 -11.96
CA GLY A 3 12.39 -19.95 -13.23
C GLY A 3 10.98 -19.58 -13.69
N ILE A 4 10.78 -18.36 -14.17
CA ILE A 4 9.67 -18.07 -15.07
C ILE A 4 10.06 -18.71 -16.40
N GLY A 5 9.75 -20.01 -16.54
CA GLY A 5 10.01 -20.75 -17.76
C GLY A 5 9.18 -20.15 -18.89
N ARG A 6 9.84 -19.68 -19.95
CA ARG A 6 9.16 -19.40 -21.22
C ARG A 6 8.56 -20.71 -21.72
N ARG A 7 7.24 -20.88 -21.62
CA ARG A 7 6.51 -21.97 -22.27
C ARG A 7 6.22 -21.58 -23.71
N SER A 8 6.21 -22.55 -24.62
CA SER A 8 5.79 -22.32 -26.01
C SER A 8 4.26 -22.13 -26.07
N LEU A 9 3.78 -21.41 -27.08
CA LEU A 9 2.33 -21.22 -27.28
C LEU A 9 1.58 -22.55 -27.49
N GLU A 10 2.27 -23.61 -27.93
CA GLU A 10 1.71 -24.94 -28.11
C GLU A 10 1.40 -25.67 -26.80
N ASP A 11 2.10 -25.31 -25.71
CA ASP A 11 1.86 -25.85 -24.35
C ASP A 11 0.68 -25.19 -23.64
N LEU A 12 -0.04 -24.27 -24.28
CA LEU A 12 -1.07 -23.41 -23.65
C LEU A 12 -2.50 -23.88 -23.86
N ALA A 13 -2.74 -24.95 -24.60
CA ALA A 13 -4.08 -25.39 -25.03
C ALA A 13 -5.06 -25.67 -23.88
N ASP A 14 -4.55 -26.00 -22.68
CA ASP A 14 -5.34 -26.35 -21.50
C ASP A 14 -5.15 -25.36 -20.33
N ASN A 15 -4.69 -24.13 -20.60
CA ASN A 15 -4.46 -23.15 -19.55
C ASN A 15 -5.60 -22.10 -19.49
N PHE A 16 -5.75 -21.50 -18.32
CA PHE A 16 -6.71 -20.42 -18.09
C PHE A 16 -5.96 -19.10 -17.92
N VAL A 17 -6.64 -17.99 -18.24
CA VAL A 17 -6.13 -16.65 -17.96
C VAL A 17 -7.06 -16.01 -16.93
N ILE A 18 -6.52 -15.69 -15.76
CA ILE A 18 -7.22 -14.85 -14.78
C ILE A 18 -6.96 -13.39 -15.17
N LEU A 19 -8.03 -12.68 -15.53
CA LEU A 19 -7.94 -11.25 -15.79
C LEU A 19 -8.14 -10.49 -14.49
N THR A 20 -7.21 -9.58 -14.20
CA THR A 20 -7.28 -8.67 -13.08
C THR A 20 -7.14 -7.24 -13.57
N GLU A 21 -7.85 -6.32 -12.94
CA GLU A 21 -7.61 -4.89 -13.11
C GLU A 21 -6.78 -4.41 -11.93
N TYR A 22 -5.62 -3.86 -12.22
CA TYR A 22 -4.71 -3.31 -11.25
C TYR A 22 -4.13 -2.00 -11.81
N ASN A 23 -4.19 -0.93 -11.03
CA ASN A 23 -3.71 0.38 -11.48
C ASN A 23 -4.35 0.88 -12.78
N ARG A 24 -5.64 0.71 -12.97
CA ARG A 24 -6.34 1.06 -14.22
C ARG A 24 -5.79 0.32 -15.46
N SER A 25 -5.02 -0.72 -15.25
CA SER A 25 -4.46 -1.58 -16.29
C SER A 25 -5.03 -2.99 -16.14
N VAL A 26 -5.53 -3.55 -17.24
CA VAL A 26 -6.02 -4.93 -17.27
C VAL A 26 -4.85 -5.87 -17.56
N GLN A 27 -4.67 -6.85 -16.70
CA GLN A 27 -3.57 -7.81 -16.80
C GLN A 27 -4.09 -9.24 -16.72
N GLY A 28 -3.39 -10.14 -17.39
CA GLY A 28 -3.72 -11.55 -17.45
C GLY A 28 -2.66 -12.41 -16.79
N PHE A 29 -3.04 -13.23 -15.80
CA PHE A 29 -2.19 -14.26 -15.22
C PHE A 29 -2.51 -15.61 -15.83
N LEU A 30 -1.53 -16.20 -16.52
CA LEU A 30 -1.66 -17.54 -17.08
C LEU A 30 -1.53 -18.59 -15.96
N VAL A 31 -2.59 -19.38 -15.78
CA VAL A 31 -2.65 -20.44 -14.76
C VAL A 31 -3.03 -21.77 -15.37
N THR A 32 -2.62 -22.85 -14.76
CA THR A 32 -2.89 -24.22 -15.24
C THR A 32 -4.31 -24.69 -14.92
N SER A 33 -4.91 -24.15 -13.85
CA SER A 33 -6.29 -24.47 -13.48
C SER A 33 -6.87 -23.37 -12.59
N VAL A 34 -8.19 -23.26 -12.56
CA VAL A 34 -8.94 -22.47 -11.61
C VAL A 34 -9.91 -23.41 -10.89
N GLU A 35 -9.77 -23.53 -9.57
CA GLU A 35 -10.66 -24.42 -8.80
C GLU A 35 -11.91 -23.67 -8.36
N ARG A 36 -11.75 -22.68 -7.48
CA ARG A 36 -12.88 -21.91 -6.91
C ARG A 36 -12.40 -20.66 -6.17
N ILE A 37 -13.35 -19.78 -5.86
CA ILE A 37 -13.15 -18.70 -4.91
C ILE A 37 -13.37 -19.26 -3.50
N ILE A 38 -12.46 -18.94 -2.58
CA ILE A 38 -12.56 -19.32 -1.16
C ILE A 38 -12.66 -18.05 -0.30
N ASN A 39 -13.45 -18.11 0.76
CA ASN A 39 -13.50 -17.08 1.79
C ASN A 39 -12.64 -17.53 2.96
N ILE A 40 -11.72 -16.68 3.37
CA ILE A 40 -10.75 -16.96 4.44
C ILE A 40 -10.89 -15.85 5.49
N SER A 41 -10.89 -16.25 6.77
CA SER A 41 -10.80 -15.27 7.85
C SER A 41 -9.35 -14.79 8.01
N TRP A 42 -9.15 -13.51 8.32
CA TRP A 42 -7.82 -12.97 8.61
C TRP A 42 -7.11 -13.71 9.74
N SER A 43 -7.85 -14.28 10.69
CA SER A 43 -7.29 -15.14 11.76
C SER A 43 -6.60 -16.40 11.26
N ASP A 44 -6.95 -16.86 10.06
CA ASP A 44 -6.43 -18.10 9.44
C ASP A 44 -5.29 -17.82 8.45
N VAL A 45 -4.96 -16.54 8.25
CA VAL A 45 -3.85 -16.11 7.40
C VAL A 45 -2.59 -16.00 8.24
N LEU A 46 -1.59 -16.81 7.94
CA LEU A 46 -0.33 -16.89 8.67
C LEU A 46 0.81 -16.25 7.85
N PRO A 47 1.79 -15.63 8.53
CA PRO A 47 2.96 -15.12 7.83
C PRO A 47 3.74 -16.25 7.15
N PRO A 48 4.48 -15.95 6.07
CA PRO A 48 5.29 -16.95 5.38
C PRO A 48 6.39 -17.47 6.31
N PRO A 49 6.85 -18.72 6.13
CA PRO A 49 7.96 -19.27 6.90
C PRO A 49 9.23 -18.41 6.78
N ALA A 50 9.97 -18.22 7.87
CA ALA A 50 11.18 -17.39 7.90
C ALA A 50 12.27 -17.85 6.89
N ALA A 51 12.23 -19.10 6.44
CA ALA A 51 13.17 -19.68 5.47
C ALA A 51 12.84 -19.33 4.00
N SER A 52 11.70 -18.67 3.71
CA SER A 52 11.28 -18.40 2.33
C SER A 52 12.09 -17.32 1.59
N GLY A 53 13.00 -16.61 2.28
CA GLY A 53 13.91 -15.63 1.68
C GLY A 53 13.25 -14.30 1.28
N ALA A 54 14.05 -13.23 1.17
CA ALA A 54 13.59 -11.86 0.93
C ALA A 54 13.10 -11.57 -0.52
N SER A 55 13.20 -12.52 -1.45
CA SER A 55 12.76 -12.36 -2.85
C SER A 55 11.63 -13.31 -3.23
N ASN A 56 10.73 -13.60 -2.32
CA ASN A 56 9.64 -14.52 -2.55
C ASN A 56 8.33 -13.74 -2.67
N TYR A 57 7.58 -13.96 -3.73
CA TYR A 57 6.24 -13.37 -3.93
C TYR A 57 5.19 -13.88 -2.93
N LEU A 58 5.59 -14.65 -1.93
CA LEU A 58 4.70 -15.24 -0.93
C LEU A 58 4.41 -14.23 0.19
N THR A 59 3.21 -13.67 0.19
CA THR A 59 2.75 -12.73 1.22
C THR A 59 2.32 -13.46 2.49
N ALA A 60 1.60 -14.56 2.32
CA ALA A 60 1.05 -15.31 3.43
C ALA A 60 0.77 -16.76 3.04
N ILE A 61 0.45 -17.58 4.04
CA ILE A 61 -0.06 -18.93 3.86
C ILE A 61 -1.35 -19.12 4.66
N THR A 62 -2.23 -19.96 4.15
CA THR A 62 -3.42 -20.39 4.89
C THR A 62 -3.67 -21.86 4.69
N LYS A 63 -4.53 -22.46 5.49
CA LYS A 63 -4.95 -23.85 5.36
C LYS A 63 -6.41 -23.90 4.94
N PHE A 64 -6.69 -24.59 3.86
CA PHE A 64 -8.04 -24.80 3.36
C PHE A 64 -8.24 -26.29 3.01
N GLU A 65 -9.25 -26.94 3.58
CA GLU A 65 -9.54 -28.38 3.39
C GLU A 65 -8.28 -29.28 3.52
N ASP A 66 -7.49 -29.08 4.58
CA ASP A 66 -6.21 -29.76 4.84
C ASP A 66 -5.09 -29.54 3.82
N LYS A 67 -5.30 -28.66 2.82
CA LYS A 67 -4.27 -28.21 1.88
C LYS A 67 -3.67 -26.91 2.32
N LEU A 68 -2.35 -26.75 2.12
CA LEU A 68 -1.68 -25.49 2.28
C LEU A 68 -1.93 -24.63 1.03
N VAL A 69 -2.48 -23.44 1.23
CA VAL A 69 -2.70 -22.44 0.18
C VAL A 69 -1.70 -21.32 0.38
N GLN A 70 -0.99 -20.96 -0.68
CA GLN A 70 -0.05 -19.86 -0.72
C GLN A 70 -0.74 -18.61 -1.28
N ILE A 71 -0.61 -17.49 -0.58
CA ILE A 71 -1.11 -16.18 -1.01
C ILE A 71 0.06 -15.43 -1.61
N ILE A 72 -0.07 -15.06 -2.88
CA ILE A 72 0.98 -14.42 -3.67
C ILE A 72 0.78 -12.92 -3.68
N ASP A 73 1.86 -12.15 -3.50
CA ASP A 73 1.92 -10.72 -3.70
C ASP A 73 1.89 -10.40 -5.20
N VAL A 74 0.69 -10.11 -5.69
CA VAL A 74 0.47 -9.76 -7.10
C VAL A 74 1.07 -8.39 -7.42
N GLU A 75 1.09 -7.47 -6.46
CA GLU A 75 1.69 -6.14 -6.62
C GLU A 75 3.20 -6.25 -6.85
N GLN A 76 3.88 -7.09 -6.07
CA GLN A 76 5.30 -7.34 -6.24
C GLN A 76 5.62 -7.98 -7.60
N VAL A 77 4.81 -8.96 -8.04
CA VAL A 77 4.95 -9.58 -9.37
C VAL A 77 4.82 -8.54 -10.47
N LEU A 78 3.83 -7.67 -10.37
CA LEU A 78 3.56 -6.63 -11.37
C LEU A 78 4.63 -5.54 -11.37
N ALA A 79 5.08 -5.10 -10.20
CA ALA A 79 6.16 -4.14 -10.07
C ALA A 79 7.46 -4.62 -10.76
N GLU A 80 7.79 -5.91 -10.61
CA GLU A 80 8.97 -6.51 -11.25
C GLU A 80 8.82 -6.65 -12.76
N VAL A 81 7.61 -7.03 -13.23
CA VAL A 81 7.34 -7.25 -14.66
C VAL A 81 7.21 -5.93 -15.43
N MET A 82 6.57 -4.94 -14.84
CA MET A 82 6.25 -3.67 -15.51
C MET A 82 7.36 -2.61 -15.37
N GLY A 83 8.33 -2.82 -14.46
CA GLY A 83 9.38 -1.82 -14.19
C GLY A 83 8.72 -0.52 -13.73
N ILE A 84 8.05 -0.52 -12.58
CA ILE A 84 7.31 0.67 -12.13
C ILE A 84 8.29 1.82 -11.94
N GLU A 85 8.13 2.85 -12.77
CA GLU A 85 8.88 4.10 -12.64
C GLU A 85 8.37 4.84 -11.40
N ALA A 86 9.22 4.93 -10.38
CA ALA A 86 8.95 5.71 -9.16
C ALA A 86 9.33 7.19 -9.33
N ASP A 87 9.65 7.60 -10.56
CA ASP A 87 10.17 8.94 -10.84
C ASP A 87 9.02 9.93 -10.96
N VAL A 88 9.12 10.99 -10.15
CA VAL A 88 8.24 12.16 -10.21
C VAL A 88 8.69 13.07 -11.34
N SER A 89 7.75 13.66 -12.07
CA SER A 89 8.06 14.60 -13.12
C SER A 89 8.87 15.80 -12.60
N SER A 90 9.85 16.25 -13.37
CA SER A 90 10.74 17.34 -12.97
C SER A 90 9.97 18.64 -12.65
N GLU A 91 8.80 18.83 -13.26
CA GLU A 91 7.94 19.98 -13.01
C GLU A 91 7.38 19.97 -11.58
N LEU A 92 6.92 18.82 -11.07
CA LEU A 92 6.43 18.69 -9.70
C LEU A 92 7.54 18.81 -8.66
N VAL A 93 8.72 18.25 -8.95
CA VAL A 93 9.90 18.37 -8.07
C VAL A 93 10.32 19.83 -7.91
N ASN A 94 10.42 20.58 -9.02
CA ASN A 94 10.82 22.00 -9.00
C ASN A 94 9.79 22.86 -8.28
N ASN A 95 8.50 22.68 -8.56
CA ASN A 95 7.43 23.45 -7.92
C ASN A 95 7.42 23.30 -6.40
N TYR A 96 7.70 22.11 -5.86
CA TYR A 96 7.74 21.91 -4.42
C TYR A 96 8.96 22.51 -3.76
N SER A 97 10.12 22.40 -4.40
CA SER A 97 11.39 22.93 -3.90
C SER A 97 11.41 24.46 -3.81
N GLU A 98 10.70 25.15 -4.70
CA GLU A 98 10.61 26.62 -4.69
C GLU A 98 9.73 27.17 -3.55
N HIS A 99 8.73 26.40 -3.08
CA HIS A 99 7.75 26.85 -2.12
C HIS A 99 7.99 26.41 -0.66
N ASN A 100 8.82 25.37 -0.43
CA ASN A 100 8.97 24.72 0.87
C ASN A 100 10.44 24.53 1.33
N GLN A 101 11.29 25.51 1.12
CA GLN A 101 12.74 25.43 1.45
C GLN A 101 13.06 25.33 2.96
N GLU A 102 12.14 25.59 3.88
CA GLU A 102 12.47 25.77 5.31
C GLU A 102 11.96 24.67 6.25
N ILE A 103 11.00 23.82 5.86
CA ILE A 103 10.43 22.82 6.78
C ILE A 103 10.38 21.46 6.08
N ARG A 104 11.23 20.53 6.52
CA ARG A 104 11.11 19.11 6.13
C ARG A 104 9.88 18.54 6.79
N GLN A 105 8.82 18.34 6.01
CA GLN A 105 7.58 17.73 6.49
C GLN A 105 7.74 16.22 6.54
N HIS A 106 7.28 15.60 7.61
CA HIS A 106 7.41 14.20 7.89
C HIS A 106 6.09 13.47 7.64
N ILE A 107 6.13 12.39 6.89
CA ILE A 107 4.98 11.59 6.46
C ILE A 107 5.07 10.19 7.07
N LEU A 108 3.97 9.71 7.65
CA LEU A 108 3.83 8.31 8.05
C LEU A 108 3.18 7.52 6.91
N VAL A 109 3.87 6.53 6.37
CA VAL A 109 3.41 5.65 5.29
C VAL A 109 3.11 4.28 5.86
N VAL A 110 1.89 3.81 5.68
CA VAL A 110 1.37 2.56 6.20
C VAL A 110 0.87 1.68 5.06
N ASP A 111 1.51 0.54 4.84
CA ASP A 111 1.17 -0.40 3.76
C ASP A 111 1.79 -1.76 4.10
N ASP A 112 1.15 -2.88 3.82
CA ASP A 112 1.68 -4.20 4.13
C ASP A 112 2.68 -4.70 3.06
N SER A 113 2.57 -4.21 1.83
CA SER A 113 3.52 -4.48 0.76
C SER A 113 4.82 -3.69 0.95
N SER A 114 5.93 -4.39 1.13
CA SER A 114 7.25 -3.75 1.22
C SER A 114 7.64 -3.03 -0.07
N VAL A 115 7.16 -3.49 -1.22
CA VAL A 115 7.38 -2.86 -2.52
C VAL A 115 6.64 -1.54 -2.58
N ALA A 116 5.35 -1.52 -2.23
CA ALA A 116 4.52 -0.32 -2.21
C ALA A 116 5.10 0.72 -1.24
N ARG A 117 5.45 0.32 0.01
CA ARG A 117 6.09 1.22 0.98
C ARG A 117 7.36 1.87 0.43
N ASN A 118 8.24 1.07 -0.17
CA ASN A 118 9.50 1.59 -0.72
C ASN A 118 9.28 2.48 -1.94
N GLN A 119 8.28 2.20 -2.77
CA GLN A 119 7.92 3.02 -3.90
C GLN A 119 7.37 4.37 -3.44
N ILE A 120 6.40 4.39 -2.53
CA ILE A 120 5.86 5.63 -1.95
C ILE A 120 6.99 6.45 -1.32
N LYS A 121 7.85 5.81 -0.54
CA LYS A 121 9.01 6.45 0.08
C LYS A 121 9.90 7.13 -0.97
N ARG A 122 10.33 6.41 -2.01
CA ARG A 122 11.18 6.96 -3.08
C ARG A 122 10.51 8.11 -3.80
N THR A 123 9.23 8.00 -4.12
CA THR A 123 8.45 9.05 -4.76
C THR A 123 8.44 10.33 -3.92
N LEU A 124 8.18 10.22 -2.62
CA LEU A 124 8.05 11.37 -1.74
C LEU A 124 9.39 11.97 -1.30
N GLU A 125 10.44 11.16 -1.20
CA GLU A 125 11.80 11.65 -0.96
C GLU A 125 12.33 12.51 -2.12
N GLN A 126 11.89 12.28 -3.37
CA GLN A 126 12.24 13.12 -4.52
C GLN A 126 11.72 14.55 -4.41
N ILE A 127 10.62 14.74 -3.67
CA ILE A 127 10.06 16.08 -3.37
C ILE A 127 10.48 16.59 -1.99
N GLY A 128 11.49 16.00 -1.35
CA GLY A 128 12.13 16.50 -0.14
C GLY A 128 11.43 16.17 1.17
N LEU A 129 10.50 15.22 1.19
CA LEU A 129 9.79 14.80 2.40
C LEU A 129 10.57 13.74 3.20
N GLU A 130 10.41 13.73 4.52
CA GLU A 130 10.90 12.68 5.40
C GLU A 130 9.83 11.61 5.60
N ILE A 131 10.22 10.33 5.61
CA ILE A 131 9.27 9.23 5.60
C ILE A 131 9.56 8.25 6.74
N THR A 132 8.53 7.99 7.55
CA THR A 132 8.49 6.84 8.46
C THR A 132 7.56 5.78 7.89
N LEU A 133 7.95 4.51 8.00
CA LEU A 133 7.21 3.38 7.43
C LEU A 133 6.60 2.53 8.56
N ALA A 134 5.36 2.09 8.36
CA ALA A 134 4.69 1.06 9.15
C ALA A 134 4.13 -0.02 8.23
N LYS A 135 4.16 -1.27 8.67
CA LYS A 135 3.78 -2.44 7.84
C LYS A 135 2.30 -2.83 7.94
N ASN A 136 1.54 -2.22 8.84
CA ASN A 136 0.09 -2.40 8.99
C ASN A 136 -0.48 -1.31 9.91
N GLY A 137 -1.80 -1.22 9.95
CA GLY A 137 -2.49 -0.21 10.77
C GLY A 137 -2.20 -0.32 12.26
N LYS A 138 -2.00 -1.53 12.77
CA LYS A 138 -1.72 -1.76 14.20
C LYS A 138 -0.35 -1.20 14.61
N GLU A 139 0.68 -1.42 13.78
CA GLU A 139 2.00 -0.85 13.99
C GLU A 139 1.95 0.69 13.93
N ALA A 140 1.26 1.25 12.92
CA ALA A 140 1.09 2.69 12.80
C ALA A 140 0.39 3.30 14.02
N LEU A 141 -0.72 2.72 14.48
CA LEU A 141 -1.43 3.19 15.66
C LEU A 141 -0.56 3.10 16.92
N TYR A 142 0.21 2.01 17.06
CA TYR A 142 1.15 1.86 18.16
C TYR A 142 2.22 2.97 18.15
N MET A 143 2.79 3.29 16.99
CA MET A 143 3.78 4.36 16.85
C MET A 143 3.19 5.72 17.22
N LEU A 144 2.01 6.06 16.71
CA LEU A 144 1.30 7.31 17.03
C LEU A 144 1.06 7.44 18.54
N LYS A 145 0.54 6.40 19.18
CA LYS A 145 0.30 6.37 20.64
C LYS A 145 1.59 6.40 21.45
N ALA A 146 2.68 5.82 20.95
CA ALA A 146 3.97 5.87 21.63
C ALA A 146 4.55 7.29 21.63
N TRP A 147 4.42 8.04 20.52
CA TRP A 147 4.83 9.45 20.45
C TRP A 147 3.98 10.33 21.38
N GLU A 148 2.66 10.15 21.37
CA GLU A 148 1.77 10.84 22.31
C GLU A 148 2.15 10.57 23.77
N ALA A 149 2.38 9.32 24.14
CA ALA A 149 2.77 8.92 25.48
C ALA A 149 4.15 9.47 25.89
N ALA A 150 5.03 9.75 24.93
CA ALA A 150 6.30 10.43 25.13
C ALA A 150 6.16 11.95 25.30
N GLY A 151 4.94 12.48 25.16
CA GLY A 151 4.65 13.91 25.25
C GLY A 151 4.99 14.70 23.97
N GLU A 152 5.17 14.01 22.84
CA GLU A 152 5.40 14.63 21.54
C GLU A 152 4.05 15.10 20.95
N ASP A 153 4.04 16.28 20.33
CA ASP A 153 2.90 16.75 19.55
C ASP A 153 2.85 16.00 18.21
N ILE A 154 1.76 15.27 17.98
CA ILE A 154 1.59 14.45 16.76
C ILE A 154 1.61 15.32 15.50
N TYR A 155 1.04 16.52 15.56
CA TYR A 155 0.95 17.42 14.40
C TYR A 155 2.29 18.09 14.06
N GLU A 156 3.18 18.27 15.05
CA GLU A 156 4.55 18.71 14.82
C GLU A 156 5.43 17.54 14.30
N LYS A 157 5.12 16.32 14.74
CA LYS A 157 5.87 15.12 14.39
C LYS A 157 5.53 14.59 12.98
N ILE A 158 4.25 14.58 12.63
CA ILE A 158 3.72 13.99 11.37
C ILE A 158 2.76 14.99 10.73
N ALA A 159 3.08 15.43 9.53
CA ALA A 159 2.26 16.36 8.76
C ALA A 159 1.08 15.66 8.04
N LEU A 160 1.26 14.37 7.71
CA LEU A 160 0.28 13.58 6.96
C LEU A 160 0.52 12.08 7.20
N MET A 161 -0.56 11.29 7.29
CA MET A 161 -0.51 9.84 7.21
C MET A 161 -1.05 9.36 5.85
N ILE A 162 -0.30 8.50 5.17
CA ILE A 162 -0.73 7.79 3.95
C ILE A 162 -0.93 6.35 4.35
N SER A 163 -2.11 5.80 4.13
CA SER A 163 -2.42 4.42 4.50
C SER A 163 -3.03 3.65 3.35
N ASP A 164 -2.54 2.43 3.12
CA ASP A 164 -3.32 1.44 2.38
C ASP A 164 -4.58 1.08 3.16
N ILE A 165 -5.56 0.56 2.44
CA ILE A 165 -6.83 0.09 3.02
C ILE A 165 -6.71 -1.38 3.41
N GLU A 166 -6.21 -2.23 2.52
CA GLU A 166 -6.20 -3.68 2.69
C GLU A 166 -4.90 -4.16 3.36
N MET A 167 -4.91 -4.20 4.69
CA MET A 167 -3.75 -4.65 5.47
C MET A 167 -4.15 -5.70 6.50
N PRO A 168 -3.25 -6.66 6.82
CA PRO A 168 -3.47 -7.61 7.91
C PRO A 168 -3.46 -6.90 9.27
N GLU A 169 -4.02 -7.56 10.27
CA GLU A 169 -4.13 -7.14 11.67
C GLU A 169 -5.03 -5.90 11.91
N MET A 170 -4.86 -4.83 11.14
CA MET A 170 -5.70 -3.63 11.17
C MET A 170 -5.68 -2.98 9.79
N ASP A 171 -6.83 -2.90 9.15
CA ASP A 171 -7.04 -2.24 7.87
C ASP A 171 -7.02 -0.71 7.98
N GLY A 172 -6.90 0.00 6.84
CA GLY A 172 -6.78 1.45 6.81
C GLY A 172 -8.04 2.19 7.24
N TYR A 173 -9.23 1.60 7.09
CA TYR A 173 -10.48 2.20 7.57
C TYR A 173 -10.56 2.16 9.10
N THR A 174 -10.20 1.02 9.69
CA THR A 174 -10.12 0.85 11.14
C THR A 174 -9.07 1.78 11.73
N LEU A 175 -7.86 1.84 11.14
CA LEU A 175 -6.81 2.78 11.56
C LEU A 175 -7.30 4.23 11.52
N THR A 176 -7.92 4.66 10.42
CA THR A 176 -8.48 6.02 10.28
C THR A 176 -9.50 6.31 11.37
N SER A 177 -10.42 5.38 11.63
CA SER A 177 -11.44 5.52 12.67
C SER A 177 -10.82 5.66 14.06
N GLU A 178 -9.83 4.85 14.41
CA GLU A 178 -9.10 4.93 15.68
C GLU A 178 -8.39 6.29 15.85
N VAL A 179 -7.72 6.78 14.80
CA VAL A 179 -7.08 8.10 14.80
C VAL A 179 -8.11 9.22 15.00
N ARG A 180 -9.27 9.14 14.35
CA ARG A 180 -10.34 10.18 14.49
C ARG A 180 -11.01 10.17 15.85
N LEU A 181 -11.04 9.04 16.55
CA LEU A 181 -11.58 8.92 17.90
C LEU A 181 -10.65 9.50 18.98
N ASP A 182 -9.36 9.60 18.69
CA ASP A 182 -8.37 10.09 19.65
C ASP A 182 -8.21 11.63 19.60
N PRO A 183 -8.51 12.37 20.68
CA PRO A 183 -8.41 13.81 20.68
C PRO A 183 -7.03 14.39 20.32
N ALA A 184 -5.95 13.66 20.62
CA ALA A 184 -4.58 14.08 20.38
C ALA A 184 -4.17 13.99 18.90
N MET A 185 -4.87 13.18 18.09
CA MET A 185 -4.51 12.95 16.69
C MET A 185 -5.70 13.03 15.72
N LYS A 186 -6.90 13.38 16.18
CA LYS A 186 -8.14 13.38 15.38
C LYS A 186 -8.10 14.27 14.13
N SER A 187 -7.27 15.31 14.14
CA SER A 187 -7.13 16.26 13.02
C SER A 187 -5.92 15.96 12.13
N LEU A 188 -5.19 14.86 12.37
CA LEU A 188 -4.10 14.44 11.51
C LEU A 188 -4.61 14.24 10.08
N PRO A 189 -4.04 14.89 9.05
CA PRO A 189 -4.43 14.66 7.68
C PRO A 189 -4.19 13.19 7.28
N ILE A 190 -5.18 12.55 6.64
CA ILE A 190 -5.12 11.15 6.24
C ILE A 190 -5.48 10.99 4.76
N LEU A 191 -4.54 10.45 4.01
CA LEU A 191 -4.69 10.04 2.62
C LEU A 191 -4.81 8.52 2.55
N LEU A 192 -5.92 7.99 2.04
CA LEU A 192 -6.04 6.57 1.73
C LEU A 192 -5.55 6.29 0.31
N HIS A 193 -4.65 5.32 0.17
CA HIS A 193 -3.94 4.98 -1.06
C HIS A 193 -4.07 3.47 -1.32
N THR A 194 -4.93 3.05 -2.22
CA THR A 194 -5.30 1.64 -2.40
C THR A 194 -5.32 1.21 -3.87
N SER A 195 -5.06 -0.09 -4.10
CA SER A 195 -5.21 -0.73 -5.41
C SER A 195 -6.67 -0.92 -5.84
N MET A 196 -7.63 -0.80 -4.90
CA MET A 196 -9.05 -0.94 -5.24
C MET A 196 -9.57 0.26 -6.03
N SER A 197 -10.07 0.02 -7.24
CA SER A 197 -10.77 1.00 -8.06
C SER A 197 -12.29 0.89 -7.85
N GLY A 198 -12.98 2.01 -7.60
CA GLY A 198 -14.44 2.03 -7.67
C GLY A 198 -15.14 3.08 -6.80
N THR A 199 -16.38 3.42 -7.23
CA THR A 199 -17.29 4.37 -6.57
C THR A 199 -17.71 3.93 -5.16
N PHE A 200 -17.59 2.65 -4.83
CA PHE A 200 -17.94 2.11 -3.50
C PHE A 200 -17.02 2.63 -2.39
N ASN A 201 -15.77 2.91 -2.71
CA ASN A 201 -14.78 3.38 -1.75
C ASN A 201 -14.99 4.84 -1.31
N GLN A 202 -15.49 5.73 -2.16
CA GLN A 202 -15.69 7.14 -1.80
C GLN A 202 -16.68 7.35 -0.64
N ALA A 203 -17.75 6.56 -0.60
CA ALA A 203 -18.72 6.65 0.50
C ALA A 203 -18.15 6.14 1.81
N LEU A 204 -17.32 5.09 1.80
CA LEU A 204 -16.64 4.57 2.97
C LEU A 204 -15.54 5.53 3.46
N VAL A 205 -14.74 6.07 2.56
CA VAL A 205 -13.69 7.07 2.87
C VAL A 205 -14.28 8.25 3.65
N SER A 206 -15.38 8.84 3.14
CA SER A 206 -16.07 9.94 3.83
C SER A 206 -16.64 9.52 5.19
N LYS A 207 -17.11 8.28 5.30
CA LYS A 207 -17.70 7.77 6.54
C LYS A 207 -16.68 7.56 7.65
N VAL A 208 -15.45 7.11 7.31
CA VAL A 208 -14.39 6.92 8.31
C VAL A 208 -13.63 8.20 8.65
N GLY A 209 -13.86 9.27 7.88
CA GLY A 209 -13.27 10.58 8.12
C GLY A 209 -11.85 10.75 7.54
N ALA A 210 -11.49 10.01 6.50
CA ALA A 210 -10.28 10.29 5.74
C ALA A 210 -10.46 11.57 4.90
N ASP A 211 -9.38 12.33 4.74
CA ASP A 211 -9.42 13.64 4.06
C ASP A 211 -9.33 13.50 2.53
N LYS A 212 -8.62 12.47 2.07
CA LYS A 212 -8.44 12.22 0.64
C LYS A 212 -8.27 10.73 0.36
N PHE A 213 -8.58 10.37 -0.87
CA PHE A 213 -8.41 9.03 -1.41
C PHE A 213 -7.79 9.13 -2.80
N ILE A 214 -6.79 8.28 -3.08
CA ILE A 214 -6.24 8.12 -4.43
C ILE A 214 -5.99 6.64 -4.70
N PRO A 215 -6.10 6.20 -5.97
CA PRO A 215 -5.68 4.87 -6.36
C PRO A 215 -4.14 4.77 -6.38
N LYS A 216 -3.61 3.58 -6.11
CA LYS A 216 -2.19 3.26 -6.34
C LYS A 216 -1.95 3.19 -7.86
N PHE A 217 -0.88 3.43 -8.45
CA PHE A 217 0.47 3.90 -8.30
C PHE A 217 0.81 4.88 -9.45
N SER A 218 0.45 6.10 -9.33
CA SER A 218 1.03 7.14 -10.16
C SER A 218 1.90 8.02 -9.27
N ALA A 219 3.20 8.09 -9.55
CA ALA A 219 4.12 8.91 -8.77
C ALA A 219 3.69 10.37 -8.76
N ASP A 220 3.28 10.89 -9.91
CA ASP A 220 2.80 12.27 -10.06
C ASP A 220 1.47 12.52 -9.35
N GLU A 221 0.49 11.59 -9.44
CA GLU A 221 -0.78 11.71 -8.73
C GLU A 221 -0.57 11.70 -7.19
N LEU A 222 0.32 10.82 -6.70
CA LEU A 222 0.68 10.76 -5.29
C LEU A 222 1.36 12.05 -4.83
N ALA A 223 2.39 12.50 -5.55
CA ALA A 223 3.12 13.73 -5.22
C ALA A 223 2.18 14.94 -5.22
N ALA A 224 1.36 15.12 -6.26
CA ALA A 224 0.40 16.22 -6.35
C ALA A 224 -0.67 16.15 -5.24
N ALA A 225 -1.16 14.94 -4.89
CA ALA A 225 -2.12 14.77 -3.80
C ALA A 225 -1.53 15.19 -2.46
N VAL A 226 -0.32 14.71 -2.15
CA VAL A 226 0.41 15.05 -0.92
C VAL A 226 0.69 16.55 -0.85
N GLN A 227 1.24 17.16 -1.91
CA GLN A 227 1.48 18.60 -1.98
C GLN A 227 0.20 19.43 -1.72
N SER A 228 -0.95 18.98 -2.21
CA SER A 228 -2.23 19.67 -2.01
C SER A 228 -2.73 19.60 -0.56
N MET A 229 -2.31 18.60 0.21
CA MET A 229 -2.71 18.38 1.61
C MET A 229 -1.75 19.02 2.62
N LEU A 230 -0.52 19.31 2.21
CA LEU A 230 0.52 19.92 3.04
C LEU A 230 0.56 21.45 2.98
N LYS A 231 -0.40 22.08 2.29
CA LYS A 231 -0.51 23.54 2.14
C LYS A 231 -1.17 24.21 3.34
#